data_a3c5de2eb5b61828e005fc66b1f27713
#
_entry.id   a3c5de2eb5b61828e005fc66b1f27713
#
_cell.length_a   1.000
_cell.length_b   1.000
_cell.length_c   1.000
_cell.angle_alpha   90.00
_cell.angle_beta   90.00
_cell.angle_gamma   90.00
#
_symmetry.space_group_name_H-M   'P 1'
#
loop_
_entity.id
_entity.type
_entity.pdbx_description
1 polymer ?
#
loop_
_entity_poly.entity_id
_entity_poly.type
_entity_poly.pdbx_seq_one_letter_code
_entity_poly.pdbx_strand_id
1 'polypeptide(L)'
;MKIIFNADDFGISPGAVYGILDSYKRGVVKSTTLLANSPAFDLAVEVAKENPGLDIGAHLTLTFGRPILQGLETLTDNDGCFRKNYTALESGLADVDMGEVERELTAQIEKILAAGLMISHFDTHHSIEPLIYPVQHMLAEKYGVSLRRHADVSDFGTIKTPDFFATDFYADGVSFETIKKLVQSYIGTNDVIEIMTHPAFIDDTLLRISSYVQPRTKEHTILTSGELQAYLGQQEVEIISFRDL
;
A
#
# COMPACT_ATOMS: atom_id res chain seq x y z
N MET A 1 20.31 -7.44 -6.51
CA MET A 1 18.85 -7.18 -6.54
C MET A 1 18.47 -6.16 -5.49
N LYS A 2 17.35 -5.47 -5.71
CA LYS A 2 16.82 -4.50 -4.74
C LYS A 2 15.43 -4.94 -4.29
N ILE A 3 15.08 -4.67 -3.03
CA ILE A 3 13.76 -4.99 -2.47
C ILE A 3 13.14 -3.75 -1.84
N ILE A 4 11.88 -3.50 -2.17
CA ILE A 4 10.98 -2.58 -1.47
C ILE A 4 10.07 -3.43 -0.59
N PHE A 5 10.18 -3.31 0.74
CA PHE A 5 9.14 -3.78 1.64
C PHE A 5 8.16 -2.62 1.86
N ASN A 6 7.01 -2.67 1.15
CA ASN A 6 5.96 -1.68 1.33
C ASN A 6 4.98 -2.15 2.39
N ALA A 7 4.72 -1.32 3.38
CA ALA A 7 3.72 -1.60 4.41
C ALA A 7 2.40 -0.89 4.05
N ASP A 8 1.43 -1.65 3.60
CA ASP A 8 0.11 -1.15 3.23
C ASP A 8 -0.72 -0.76 4.47
N ASP A 9 -1.80 -0.02 4.29
CA ASP A 9 -2.78 0.32 5.32
C ASP A 9 -2.29 1.29 6.42
N PHE A 10 -1.32 2.15 6.18
CA PHE A 10 -0.93 3.16 7.15
C PHE A 10 -2.13 4.07 7.48
N GLY A 11 -2.43 4.21 8.76
CA GLY A 11 -3.60 4.97 9.23
C GLY A 11 -4.88 4.14 9.43
N ILE A 12 -4.94 2.87 9.02
CA ILE A 12 -6.16 2.05 9.17
C ILE A 12 -6.57 1.91 10.65
N SER A 13 -5.60 1.83 11.56
CA SER A 13 -5.80 1.86 13.01
C SER A 13 -4.55 2.39 13.71
N PRO A 14 -4.65 2.85 14.97
CA PRO A 14 -3.48 3.21 15.77
C PRO A 14 -2.47 2.07 15.89
N GLY A 15 -2.92 0.84 16.06
CA GLY A 15 -2.06 -0.34 16.13
C GLY A 15 -1.29 -0.59 14.84
N ALA A 16 -1.92 -0.36 13.67
CA ALA A 16 -1.23 -0.44 12.39
C ALA A 16 -0.19 0.68 12.24
N VAL A 17 -0.52 1.92 12.61
CA VAL A 17 0.43 3.04 12.58
C VAL A 17 1.69 2.71 13.37
N TYR A 18 1.55 2.25 14.60
CA TYR A 18 2.70 1.94 15.44
C TYR A 18 3.43 0.65 15.02
N GLY A 19 2.73 -0.35 14.50
CA GLY A 19 3.35 -1.57 13.98
C GLY A 19 4.21 -1.29 12.74
N ILE A 20 3.72 -0.45 11.84
CA ILE A 20 4.47 0.01 10.65
C ILE A 20 5.68 0.86 11.08
N LEU A 21 5.48 1.82 11.99
CA LEU A 21 6.58 2.63 12.52
C LEU A 21 7.68 1.77 13.15
N ASP A 22 7.32 0.76 13.93
CA ASP A 22 8.28 -0.14 14.56
C ASP A 22 9.00 -1.00 13.51
N SER A 23 8.28 -1.46 12.47
CA SER A 23 8.86 -2.18 11.33
C SER A 23 9.82 -1.31 10.50
N TYR A 24 9.58 0.00 10.43
CA TYR A 24 10.50 0.96 9.85
C TYR A 24 11.74 1.18 10.73
N LYS A 25 11.55 1.42 12.04
CA LYS A 25 12.66 1.77 12.95
C LYS A 25 13.60 0.60 13.26
N ARG A 26 13.06 -0.61 13.36
CA ARG A 26 13.81 -1.79 13.81
C ARG A 26 13.93 -2.87 12.75
N GLY A 27 13.20 -2.75 11.67
CA GLY A 27 13.08 -3.79 10.65
C GLY A 27 13.53 -3.36 9.26
N VAL A 28 12.90 -3.94 8.26
CA VAL A 28 13.25 -3.82 6.85
C VAL A 28 12.30 -2.93 6.05
N VAL A 29 11.22 -2.43 6.66
CA VAL A 29 10.26 -1.53 5.99
C VAL A 29 10.89 -0.16 5.77
N LYS A 30 10.80 0.37 4.54
CA LYS A 30 11.22 1.74 4.20
C LYS A 30 10.11 2.55 3.54
N SER A 31 9.09 1.88 2.98
CA SER A 31 7.93 2.50 2.34
C SER A 31 6.63 2.07 3.01
N THR A 32 5.65 2.95 2.99
CA THR A 32 4.29 2.66 3.45
C THR A 32 3.28 3.48 2.65
N THR A 33 2.04 3.03 2.59
CA THR A 33 0.97 3.74 1.88
C THR A 33 -0.17 4.12 2.82
N LEU A 34 -0.49 5.43 2.81
CA LEU A 34 -1.43 6.08 3.72
C LEU A 34 -2.85 6.10 3.15
N LEU A 35 -3.81 5.59 3.91
CA LEU A 35 -5.24 5.67 3.63
C LEU A 35 -5.79 7.05 4.04
N ALA A 36 -6.17 7.87 3.06
CA ALA A 36 -6.64 9.23 3.28
C ALA A 36 -7.95 9.32 4.09
N ASN A 37 -8.82 8.31 4.01
CA ASN A 37 -10.11 8.26 4.67
C ASN A 37 -10.12 7.37 5.94
N SER A 38 -8.95 6.99 6.43
CA SER A 38 -8.81 6.06 7.55
C SER A 38 -9.05 6.70 8.92
N PRO A 39 -9.48 5.91 9.93
CA PRO A 39 -9.77 6.43 11.28
C PRO A 39 -8.56 7.02 12.01
N ALA A 40 -7.35 6.53 11.72
CA ALA A 40 -6.12 7.01 12.36
C ALA A 40 -5.26 7.88 11.40
N PHE A 41 -5.90 8.54 10.42
CA PHE A 41 -5.22 9.40 9.46
C PHE A 41 -4.35 10.48 10.13
N ASP A 42 -4.92 11.24 11.06
CA ASP A 42 -4.20 12.34 11.71
C ASP A 42 -2.99 11.84 12.52
N LEU A 43 -3.14 10.72 13.23
CA LEU A 43 -2.02 10.05 13.92
C LEU A 43 -0.94 9.60 12.92
N ALA A 44 -1.34 9.03 11.78
CA ALA A 44 -0.41 8.60 10.76
C ALA A 44 0.37 9.78 10.18
N VAL A 45 -0.29 10.91 9.94
CA VAL A 45 0.34 12.16 9.48
C VAL A 45 1.35 12.70 10.51
N GLU A 46 1.00 12.71 11.79
CA GLU A 46 1.90 13.12 12.87
C GLU A 46 3.16 12.24 12.90
N VAL A 47 2.96 10.92 12.92
CA VAL A 47 4.06 9.94 12.92
C VAL A 47 4.94 10.06 11.67
N ALA A 48 4.35 10.26 10.48
CA ALA A 48 5.11 10.45 9.25
C ALA A 48 5.98 11.71 9.30
N LYS A 49 5.46 12.82 9.79
CA LYS A 49 6.21 14.07 9.95
C LYS A 49 7.39 13.96 10.91
N GLU A 50 7.25 13.18 11.98
CA GLU A 50 8.32 12.91 12.94
C GLU A 50 9.38 11.92 12.38
N ASN A 51 9.06 11.21 11.30
CA ASN A 51 9.92 10.21 10.69
C ASN A 51 10.09 10.44 9.18
N PRO A 52 10.77 11.53 8.76
CA PRO A 52 10.85 11.95 7.35
C PRO A 52 11.59 10.96 6.44
N GLY A 53 12.31 10.00 7.03
CA GLY A 53 12.95 8.91 6.29
C GLY A 53 11.99 7.77 5.91
N LEU A 54 10.81 7.68 6.54
CA LEU A 54 9.76 6.76 6.11
C LEU A 54 9.13 7.29 4.82
N ASP A 55 9.21 6.51 3.78
CA ASP A 55 8.66 6.89 2.48
C ASP A 55 7.14 6.69 2.45
N ILE A 56 6.40 7.73 2.06
CA ILE A 56 4.94 7.73 2.11
C ILE A 56 4.37 7.71 0.69
N GLY A 57 3.57 6.68 0.38
CA GLY A 57 2.70 6.63 -0.78
C GLY A 57 1.24 6.92 -0.42
N ALA A 58 0.38 7.02 -1.42
CA ALA A 58 -1.08 7.10 -1.23
C ALA A 58 -1.72 5.73 -1.50
N HIS A 59 -2.37 5.18 -0.47
CA HIS A 59 -3.14 3.94 -0.54
C HIS A 59 -4.56 4.26 -1.02
N LEU A 60 -4.73 4.27 -2.34
CA LEU A 60 -5.99 4.68 -2.96
C LEU A 60 -7.07 3.63 -2.71
N THR A 61 -8.26 4.08 -2.34
CA THR A 61 -9.35 3.16 -2.02
C THR A 61 -10.69 3.63 -2.56
N LEU A 62 -11.49 2.66 -3.01
CA LEU A 62 -12.92 2.82 -3.30
C LEU A 62 -13.76 1.74 -2.58
N THR A 63 -13.15 1.01 -1.63
CA THR A 63 -13.74 -0.17 -1.01
C THR A 63 -13.77 -0.11 0.52
N PHE A 64 -13.13 0.90 1.11
CA PHE A 64 -12.97 1.01 2.57
C PHE A 64 -13.55 2.32 3.10
N GLY A 65 -14.44 2.21 4.08
CA GLY A 65 -14.97 3.36 4.81
C GLY A 65 -15.86 4.27 3.97
N ARG A 66 -15.76 5.57 4.22
CA ARG A 66 -16.48 6.61 3.49
C ARG A 66 -15.55 7.37 2.56
N PRO A 67 -16.04 7.83 1.41
CA PRO A 67 -15.24 8.70 0.54
C PRO A 67 -14.92 10.04 1.21
N ILE A 68 -13.93 10.74 0.66
CA ILE A 68 -13.61 12.12 1.03
C ILE A 68 -14.69 13.08 0.52
N LEU A 69 -15.17 12.83 -0.70
CA LEU A 69 -16.22 13.63 -1.32
C LEU A 69 -17.61 13.12 -0.99
N GLN A 70 -18.61 13.98 -1.15
CA GLN A 70 -20.03 13.64 -1.10
C GLN A 70 -20.62 13.59 -2.51
N GLY A 71 -21.77 12.89 -2.66
CA GLY A 71 -22.50 12.86 -3.91
C GLY A 71 -21.86 11.96 -4.97
N LEU A 72 -21.21 10.88 -4.55
CA LEU A 72 -20.67 9.86 -5.43
C LEU A 72 -21.69 8.72 -5.56
N GLU A 73 -22.62 8.86 -6.51
CA GLU A 73 -23.79 7.97 -6.63
C GLU A 73 -23.40 6.56 -7.08
N THR A 74 -22.38 6.43 -7.92
CA THR A 74 -21.94 5.14 -8.43
C THR A 74 -20.94 4.42 -7.54
N LEU A 75 -20.27 5.13 -6.62
CA LEU A 75 -19.24 4.58 -5.75
C LEU A 75 -19.72 4.23 -4.36
N THR A 76 -20.90 4.76 -3.93
CA THR A 76 -21.37 4.59 -2.55
C THR A 76 -22.65 3.77 -2.47
N ASP A 77 -22.84 3.16 -1.31
CA ASP A 77 -24.09 2.52 -0.91
C ASP A 77 -25.07 3.55 -0.28
N ASN A 78 -26.25 3.06 0.16
CA ASN A 78 -27.29 3.91 0.76
C ASN A 78 -26.87 4.55 2.09
N ASP A 79 -25.83 4.01 2.76
CA ASP A 79 -25.28 4.55 3.99
C ASP A 79 -24.15 5.57 3.73
N GLY A 80 -23.84 5.81 2.45
CA GLY A 80 -22.76 6.69 2.00
C GLY A 80 -21.36 6.14 2.26
N CYS A 81 -21.22 4.82 2.40
CA CYS A 81 -19.96 4.12 2.45
C CYS A 81 -19.59 3.62 1.05
N PHE A 82 -18.30 3.42 0.80
CA PHE A 82 -17.89 2.73 -0.43
C PHE A 82 -18.54 1.35 -0.53
N ARG A 83 -18.91 0.96 -1.75
CA ARG A 83 -19.48 -0.36 -2.02
C ARG A 83 -18.40 -1.42 -1.80
N LYS A 84 -18.69 -2.46 -1.00
CA LYS A 84 -17.71 -3.50 -0.64
C LYS A 84 -17.47 -4.56 -1.73
N ASN A 85 -18.33 -4.65 -2.74
CA ASN A 85 -18.38 -5.75 -3.70
C ASN A 85 -17.91 -5.37 -5.10
N TYR A 86 -16.76 -4.71 -5.22
CA TYR A 86 -16.17 -4.49 -6.56
C TYR A 86 -15.57 -5.76 -7.17
N THR A 87 -15.32 -6.81 -6.40
CA THR A 87 -14.94 -8.14 -6.93
C THR A 87 -16.09 -8.86 -7.66
N ALA A 88 -17.33 -8.45 -7.44
CA ALA A 88 -18.47 -8.85 -8.28
C ALA A 88 -18.57 -8.07 -9.59
N LEU A 89 -17.65 -7.17 -9.87
CA LEU A 89 -17.64 -6.20 -10.96
C LEU A 89 -17.11 -6.76 -12.30
N GLU A 90 -16.84 -8.03 -12.44
CA GLU A 90 -16.75 -8.61 -13.79
C GLU A 90 -18.01 -8.35 -14.61
N SER A 91 -19.15 -8.13 -13.95
CA SER A 91 -20.44 -7.76 -14.59
C SER A 91 -20.94 -6.34 -14.29
N GLY A 92 -20.29 -5.58 -13.39
CA GLY A 92 -20.80 -4.32 -12.84
C GLY A 92 -19.96 -3.07 -13.12
N LEU A 93 -18.89 -3.18 -13.92
CA LEU A 93 -18.09 -2.03 -14.38
C LEU A 93 -18.91 -1.03 -15.24
N ALA A 94 -20.00 -1.51 -15.84
CA ALA A 94 -20.86 -0.67 -16.68
C ALA A 94 -21.57 0.46 -15.91
N ASP A 95 -21.65 0.34 -14.58
CA ASP A 95 -22.41 1.27 -13.72
C ASP A 95 -21.52 2.24 -12.94
N VAL A 96 -20.19 2.19 -13.10
CA VAL A 96 -19.26 3.09 -12.39
C VAL A 96 -18.93 4.31 -13.25
N ASP A 97 -19.22 5.48 -12.74
CA ASP A 97 -18.79 6.75 -13.36
C ASP A 97 -17.29 7.00 -13.09
N MET A 98 -16.49 6.85 -14.13
CA MET A 98 -15.03 7.09 -14.05
C MET A 98 -14.68 8.53 -13.69
N GLY A 99 -15.58 9.49 -13.93
CA GLY A 99 -15.42 10.85 -13.45
C GLY A 99 -15.59 10.95 -11.93
N GLU A 100 -16.46 10.13 -11.31
CA GLU A 100 -16.52 10.01 -9.84
C GLU A 100 -15.23 9.39 -9.29
N VAL A 101 -14.71 8.34 -9.94
CA VAL A 101 -13.42 7.71 -9.56
C VAL A 101 -12.30 8.74 -9.57
N GLU A 102 -12.15 9.50 -10.66
CA GLU A 102 -11.11 10.53 -10.79
C GLU A 102 -11.22 11.60 -9.70
N ARG A 103 -12.44 12.12 -9.46
CA ARG A 103 -12.67 13.15 -8.43
C ARG A 103 -12.32 12.64 -7.03
N GLU A 104 -12.75 11.44 -6.69
CA GLU A 104 -12.51 10.88 -5.36
C GLU A 104 -11.04 10.53 -5.14
N LEU A 105 -10.38 9.87 -6.09
CA LEU A 105 -8.95 9.55 -5.97
C LEU A 105 -8.11 10.83 -5.90
N THR A 106 -8.48 11.86 -6.69
CA THR A 106 -7.86 13.19 -6.58
C THR A 106 -8.03 13.76 -5.17
N ALA A 107 -9.23 13.70 -4.60
CA ALA A 107 -9.49 14.21 -3.26
C ALA A 107 -8.69 13.47 -2.17
N GLN A 108 -8.50 12.15 -2.30
CA GLN A 108 -7.65 11.37 -1.41
C GLN A 108 -6.19 11.83 -1.48
N ILE A 109 -5.64 11.98 -2.68
CA ILE A 109 -4.27 12.48 -2.91
C ILE A 109 -4.10 13.88 -2.32
N GLU A 110 -4.99 14.80 -2.68
CA GLU A 110 -4.93 16.20 -2.23
C GLU A 110 -5.05 16.33 -0.70
N LYS A 111 -5.82 15.46 -0.04
CA LYS A 111 -5.90 15.43 1.43
C LYS A 111 -4.56 15.07 2.06
N ILE A 112 -3.83 14.11 1.51
CA ILE A 112 -2.50 13.72 2.00
C ILE A 112 -1.50 14.87 1.77
N LEU A 113 -1.53 15.48 0.58
CA LEU A 113 -0.67 16.63 0.25
C LEU A 113 -0.97 17.84 1.13
N ALA A 114 -2.27 18.16 1.36
CA ALA A 114 -2.71 19.25 2.23
C ALA A 114 -2.31 19.02 3.70
N ALA A 115 -2.14 17.77 4.12
CA ALA A 115 -1.58 17.45 5.43
C ALA A 115 -0.07 17.71 5.52
N GLY A 116 0.58 18.13 4.42
CA GLY A 116 2.01 18.49 4.37
C GLY A 116 2.95 17.31 4.18
N LEU A 117 2.46 16.18 3.66
CA LEU A 117 3.27 15.03 3.30
C LEU A 117 3.61 15.06 1.80
N MET A 118 4.78 14.55 1.44
CA MET A 118 5.14 14.27 0.06
C MET A 118 4.77 12.83 -0.27
N ILE A 119 4.14 12.61 -1.41
CA ILE A 119 3.77 11.29 -1.91
C ILE A 119 4.82 10.83 -2.92
N SER A 120 5.35 9.63 -2.76
CA SER A 120 6.34 9.03 -3.67
C SER A 120 5.70 8.11 -4.70
N HIS A 121 4.60 7.45 -4.36
CA HIS A 121 3.96 6.47 -5.21
C HIS A 121 2.48 6.29 -4.86
N PHE A 122 1.75 5.64 -5.77
CA PHE A 122 0.39 5.19 -5.55
C PHE A 122 0.31 3.67 -5.61
N ASP A 123 -0.51 3.11 -4.75
CA ASP A 123 -1.00 1.75 -4.79
C ASP A 123 -2.50 1.71 -4.45
N THR A 124 -3.08 0.55 -4.17
CA THR A 124 -4.51 0.45 -3.89
C THR A 124 -4.81 -0.46 -2.72
N HIS A 125 -5.82 -0.06 -1.96
CA HIS A 125 -6.43 -0.92 -0.94
C HIS A 125 -7.37 -1.91 -1.61
N HIS A 126 -7.13 -3.19 -1.39
CA HIS A 126 -7.72 -4.30 -2.14
C HIS A 126 -7.35 -4.27 -3.64
N SER A 127 -7.64 -5.34 -4.36
CA SER A 127 -7.28 -5.49 -5.78
C SER A 127 -8.30 -4.79 -6.69
N ILE A 128 -8.33 -3.46 -6.65
CA ILE A 128 -9.23 -2.62 -7.48
C ILE A 128 -8.54 -2.04 -8.72
N GLU A 129 -7.26 -2.33 -8.91
CA GLU A 129 -6.45 -1.81 -10.02
C GLU A 129 -7.10 -2.02 -11.39
N PRO A 130 -7.70 -3.21 -11.71
CA PRO A 130 -8.34 -3.41 -13.02
C PRO A 130 -9.43 -2.38 -13.32
N LEU A 131 -10.10 -1.89 -12.25
CA LEU A 131 -11.14 -0.86 -12.38
C LEU A 131 -10.55 0.54 -12.59
N ILE A 132 -9.54 0.89 -11.78
CA ILE A 132 -9.10 2.28 -11.64
C ILE A 132 -7.81 2.59 -12.40
N TYR A 133 -7.15 1.60 -12.98
CA TYR A 133 -5.82 1.76 -13.56
C TYR A 133 -5.69 2.95 -14.54
N PRO A 134 -6.63 3.19 -15.48
CA PRO A 134 -6.52 4.34 -16.38
C PRO A 134 -6.50 5.68 -15.64
N VAL A 135 -7.29 5.82 -14.58
CA VAL A 135 -7.34 7.02 -13.74
C VAL A 135 -6.09 7.09 -12.86
N GLN A 136 -5.69 5.98 -12.24
CA GLN A 136 -4.50 5.92 -11.40
C GLN A 136 -3.23 6.28 -12.19
N HIS A 137 -3.10 5.77 -13.42
CA HIS A 137 -1.99 6.08 -14.32
C HIS A 137 -1.95 7.59 -14.65
N MET A 138 -3.07 8.14 -15.10
CA MET A 138 -3.20 9.57 -15.39
C MET A 138 -2.83 10.44 -14.18
N LEU A 139 -3.30 10.07 -12.99
CA LEU A 139 -2.97 10.80 -11.76
C LEU A 139 -1.48 10.65 -11.39
N ALA A 140 -0.88 9.48 -11.58
CA ALA A 140 0.54 9.28 -11.34
C ALA A 140 1.41 10.15 -12.26
N GLU A 141 1.06 10.25 -13.53
CA GLU A 141 1.72 11.21 -14.45
C GLU A 141 1.52 12.66 -14.00
N LYS A 142 0.30 13.04 -13.64
CA LYS A 142 -0.04 14.40 -13.18
C LYS A 142 0.75 14.82 -11.96
N TYR A 143 0.92 13.92 -10.99
CA TYR A 143 1.62 14.21 -9.74
C TYR A 143 3.12 13.86 -9.79
N GLY A 144 3.59 13.22 -10.86
CA GLY A 144 5.00 12.84 -11.05
C GLY A 144 5.47 11.80 -10.05
N VAL A 145 4.64 10.81 -9.73
CA VAL A 145 4.91 9.76 -8.73
C VAL A 145 5.02 8.38 -9.37
N SER A 146 5.65 7.45 -8.66
CA SER A 146 5.74 6.05 -9.07
C SER A 146 4.42 5.30 -8.87
N LEU A 147 4.29 4.13 -9.48
CA LEU A 147 3.18 3.21 -9.26
C LEU A 147 3.67 1.85 -8.74
N ARG A 148 2.87 1.21 -7.87
CA ARG A 148 2.94 -0.24 -7.68
C ARG A 148 2.69 -0.92 -9.02
N ARG A 149 3.51 -1.95 -9.32
CA ARG A 149 3.36 -2.69 -10.56
C ARG A 149 2.05 -3.48 -10.59
N HIS A 150 1.31 -3.34 -11.67
CA HIS A 150 0.14 -4.16 -11.95
C HIS A 150 0.50 -5.29 -12.94
N ALA A 151 0.13 -6.53 -12.63
CA ALA A 151 0.54 -7.71 -13.41
C ALA A 151 0.04 -7.67 -14.88
N ASP A 152 -1.16 -7.12 -15.09
CA ASP A 152 -1.80 -7.08 -16.41
C ASP A 152 -1.38 -5.86 -17.26
N VAL A 153 -0.48 -5.02 -16.73
CA VAL A 153 0.00 -3.84 -17.44
C VAL A 153 1.43 -4.07 -17.90
N SER A 154 1.63 -3.99 -19.21
CA SER A 154 2.96 -4.16 -19.83
C SER A 154 3.65 -2.83 -20.16
N ASP A 155 2.89 -1.74 -20.25
CA ASP A 155 3.41 -0.41 -20.58
C ASP A 155 3.00 0.62 -19.52
N PHE A 156 3.97 1.13 -18.79
CA PHE A 156 3.82 2.17 -17.78
C PHE A 156 4.25 3.56 -18.30
N GLY A 157 4.57 3.68 -19.58
CA GLY A 157 5.05 4.93 -20.17
C GLY A 157 6.31 5.45 -19.47
N THR A 158 6.24 6.66 -18.94
CA THR A 158 7.36 7.29 -18.20
C THR A 158 7.29 7.07 -16.68
N ILE A 159 6.24 6.41 -16.19
CA ILE A 159 6.04 6.17 -14.76
C ILE A 159 6.99 5.07 -14.29
N LYS A 160 7.70 5.35 -13.22
CA LYS A 160 8.56 4.37 -12.57
C LYS A 160 7.74 3.36 -11.78
N THR A 161 8.15 2.10 -11.84
CA THR A 161 7.51 0.98 -11.15
C THR A 161 8.57 -0.05 -10.78
N PRO A 162 8.40 -0.84 -9.71
CA PRO A 162 9.23 -2.03 -9.49
C PRO A 162 9.12 -3.00 -10.68
N ASP A 163 10.15 -3.80 -10.92
CA ASP A 163 10.13 -4.81 -11.99
C ASP A 163 9.14 -5.93 -11.69
N PHE A 164 8.97 -6.26 -10.40
CA PHE A 164 8.05 -7.29 -9.93
C PHE A 164 7.31 -6.84 -8.68
N PHE A 165 6.04 -7.28 -8.56
CA PHE A 165 5.20 -7.14 -7.38
C PHE A 165 4.86 -8.51 -6.83
N ALA A 166 5.29 -8.79 -5.60
CA ALA A 166 5.11 -10.06 -4.92
C ALA A 166 4.01 -9.95 -3.85
N THR A 167 2.98 -10.80 -3.97
CA THR A 167 1.87 -10.92 -3.04
C THR A 167 1.93 -12.20 -2.20
N ASP A 168 2.99 -13.00 -2.36
CA ASP A 168 3.15 -14.30 -1.68
C ASP A 168 3.27 -14.17 -0.16
N PHE A 169 3.76 -13.03 0.34
CA PHE A 169 3.90 -12.78 1.77
C PHE A 169 2.59 -12.24 2.36
N TYR A 170 1.51 -13.03 2.21
CA TYR A 170 0.17 -12.70 2.66
C TYR A 170 -0.57 -13.94 3.18
N ALA A 171 -1.44 -13.78 4.17
CA ALA A 171 -2.26 -14.82 4.78
C ALA A 171 -1.44 -16.06 5.19
N ASP A 172 -1.71 -17.22 4.61
CA ASP A 172 -0.99 -18.47 4.91
C ASP A 172 0.46 -18.42 4.41
N GLY A 173 0.78 -17.53 3.48
CA GLY A 173 2.12 -17.30 2.95
C GLY A 173 3.04 -16.50 3.88
N VAL A 174 2.54 -15.95 4.99
CA VAL A 174 3.37 -15.18 5.92
C VAL A 174 4.38 -16.09 6.61
N SER A 175 5.58 -16.14 6.08
CA SER A 175 6.69 -16.91 6.64
C SER A 175 8.05 -16.37 6.19
N PHE A 176 9.08 -16.60 6.98
CA PHE A 176 10.46 -16.30 6.60
C PHE A 176 10.88 -17.06 5.33
N GLU A 177 10.45 -18.33 5.19
CA GLU A 177 10.72 -19.14 4.00
C GLU A 177 10.13 -18.53 2.72
N THR A 178 8.98 -17.86 2.80
CA THR A 178 8.40 -17.15 1.63
C THR A 178 9.35 -16.06 1.14
N ILE A 179 9.84 -15.23 2.05
CA ILE A 179 10.81 -14.17 1.69
C ILE A 179 12.10 -14.79 1.14
N LYS A 180 12.61 -15.87 1.73
CA LYS A 180 13.78 -16.57 1.22
C LYS A 180 13.60 -17.07 -0.21
N LYS A 181 12.45 -17.69 -0.51
CA LYS A 181 12.13 -18.14 -1.87
C LYS A 181 12.09 -16.98 -2.86
N LEU A 182 11.45 -15.88 -2.51
CA LEU A 182 11.42 -14.67 -3.34
C LEU A 182 12.84 -14.15 -3.60
N VAL A 183 13.66 -14.01 -2.57
CA VAL A 183 15.06 -13.59 -2.73
C VAL A 183 15.82 -14.55 -3.65
N GLN A 184 15.70 -15.86 -3.43
CA GLN A 184 16.41 -16.87 -4.24
C GLN A 184 15.97 -16.87 -5.71
N SER A 185 14.71 -16.50 -6.00
CA SER A 185 14.21 -16.45 -7.38
C SER A 185 14.81 -15.31 -8.20
N TYR A 186 15.27 -14.24 -7.57
CA TYR A 186 15.75 -13.03 -8.24
C TYR A 186 17.21 -12.67 -7.88
N ILE A 187 17.87 -13.47 -7.04
CA ILE A 187 19.27 -13.21 -6.67
C ILE A 187 20.16 -13.20 -7.90
N GLY A 188 21.10 -12.25 -7.95
CA GLY A 188 22.00 -12.07 -9.10
C GLY A 188 21.41 -11.24 -10.24
N THR A 189 20.16 -10.81 -10.16
CA THR A 189 19.57 -9.84 -11.09
C THR A 189 19.81 -8.40 -10.60
N ASN A 190 19.51 -7.42 -11.46
CA ASN A 190 19.45 -6.01 -11.07
C ASN A 190 18.01 -5.54 -10.81
N ASP A 191 17.06 -6.48 -10.77
CA ASP A 191 15.64 -6.17 -10.64
C ASP A 191 15.29 -5.56 -9.27
N VAL A 192 14.26 -4.73 -9.30
CA VAL A 192 13.59 -4.20 -8.11
C VAL A 192 12.31 -4.99 -7.87
N ILE A 193 12.18 -5.56 -6.68
CA ILE A 193 11.02 -6.34 -6.29
C ILE A 193 10.31 -5.63 -5.15
N GLU A 194 9.03 -5.37 -5.31
CA GLU A 194 8.17 -4.95 -4.21
C GLU A 194 7.56 -6.17 -3.53
N ILE A 195 7.68 -6.25 -2.22
CA ILE A 195 6.99 -7.21 -1.37
C ILE A 195 5.92 -6.46 -0.57
N MET A 196 4.65 -6.75 -0.85
CA MET A 196 3.50 -6.24 -0.11
C MET A 196 3.49 -6.78 1.31
N THR A 197 3.31 -5.91 2.30
CA THR A 197 3.26 -6.28 3.71
C THR A 197 2.21 -5.46 4.46
N HIS A 198 1.74 -5.99 5.60
CA HIS A 198 0.72 -5.34 6.44
C HIS A 198 1.06 -5.45 7.94
N PRO A 199 2.28 -5.10 8.38
CA PRO A 199 2.65 -5.27 9.79
C PRO A 199 1.81 -4.37 10.69
N ALA A 200 1.27 -4.92 11.78
CA ALA A 200 0.50 -4.15 12.75
C ALA A 200 0.59 -4.73 14.17
N PHE A 201 0.40 -3.85 15.17
CA PHE A 201 -0.09 -4.26 16.48
C PHE A 201 -1.62 -4.36 16.43
N ILE A 202 -2.19 -5.29 17.19
CA ILE A 202 -3.64 -5.48 17.24
C ILE A 202 -4.23 -4.49 18.24
N ASP A 203 -5.22 -3.72 17.80
CA ASP A 203 -6.05 -2.87 18.64
C ASP A 203 -7.56 -3.10 18.37
N ASP A 204 -8.41 -2.51 19.21
CA ASP A 204 -9.86 -2.64 19.09
C ASP A 204 -10.40 -2.07 17.76
N THR A 205 -9.78 -1.02 17.22
CA THR A 205 -10.17 -0.45 15.92
C THR A 205 -9.92 -1.46 14.81
N LEU A 206 -8.71 -2.03 14.74
CA LEU A 206 -8.34 -3.02 13.74
C LEU A 206 -9.24 -4.26 13.79
N LEU A 207 -9.56 -4.74 15.00
CA LEU A 207 -10.44 -5.89 15.20
C LEU A 207 -11.85 -5.66 14.64
N ARG A 208 -12.35 -4.42 14.66
CA ARG A 208 -13.69 -4.08 14.17
C ARG A 208 -13.78 -3.88 12.66
N ILE A 209 -12.70 -3.41 12.03
CA ILE A 209 -12.77 -2.93 10.64
C ILE A 209 -12.03 -3.82 9.63
N SER A 210 -11.18 -4.74 10.10
CA SER A 210 -10.40 -5.61 9.23
C SER A 210 -10.65 -7.09 9.57
N SER A 211 -10.79 -7.91 8.55
CA SER A 211 -10.76 -9.38 8.68
C SER A 211 -9.33 -9.93 8.72
N TYR A 212 -8.37 -9.18 8.19
CA TYR A 212 -6.96 -9.53 8.18
C TYR A 212 -6.27 -8.93 9.41
N VAL A 213 -6.20 -9.68 10.49
CA VAL A 213 -5.71 -9.19 11.79
C VAL A 213 -4.51 -9.98 12.31
N GLN A 214 -4.70 -11.26 12.64
CA GLN A 214 -3.62 -12.07 13.23
C GLN A 214 -2.36 -12.18 12.37
N PRO A 215 -2.44 -12.39 11.05
CA PRO A 215 -1.24 -12.47 10.23
C PRO A 215 -0.37 -11.20 10.29
N ARG A 216 -0.97 -10.03 10.51
CA ARG A 216 -0.24 -8.75 10.61
C ARG A 216 0.81 -8.75 11.74
N THR A 217 0.52 -9.40 12.86
CA THR A 217 1.47 -9.52 13.97
C THR A 217 2.63 -10.46 13.63
N LYS A 218 2.35 -11.49 12.84
CA LYS A 218 3.38 -12.41 12.35
C LYS A 218 4.28 -11.73 11.30
N GLU A 219 3.67 -10.95 10.40
CA GLU A 219 4.42 -10.11 9.46
C GLU A 219 5.34 -9.15 10.22
N HIS A 220 4.81 -8.40 11.20
CA HIS A 220 5.61 -7.51 12.04
C HIS A 220 6.79 -8.25 12.68
N THR A 221 6.55 -9.43 13.28
CA THR A 221 7.60 -10.23 13.92
C THR A 221 8.71 -10.62 12.95
N ILE A 222 8.35 -11.04 11.73
CA ILE A 222 9.32 -11.43 10.70
C ILE A 222 10.10 -10.20 10.20
N LEU A 223 9.38 -9.13 9.85
CA LEU A 223 9.96 -7.91 9.27
C LEU A 223 10.91 -7.17 10.22
N THR A 224 10.74 -7.34 11.54
CA THR A 224 11.61 -6.77 12.58
C THR A 224 12.66 -7.73 13.10
N SER A 225 12.71 -8.97 12.58
CA SER A 225 13.64 -9.98 13.08
C SER A 225 15.08 -9.71 12.64
N GLY A 226 16.04 -9.91 13.56
CA GLY A 226 17.46 -9.90 13.21
C GLY A 226 17.86 -11.02 12.25
N GLU A 227 17.09 -12.11 12.22
CA GLU A 227 17.30 -13.23 11.29
C GLU A 227 17.08 -12.80 9.85
N LEU A 228 15.98 -12.08 9.55
CA LEU A 228 15.70 -11.56 8.21
C LEU A 228 16.76 -10.54 7.78
N GLN A 229 17.11 -9.62 8.66
CA GLN A 229 18.13 -8.60 8.36
C GLN A 229 19.51 -9.24 8.07
N ALA A 230 19.92 -10.21 8.87
CA ALA A 230 21.17 -10.94 8.65
C ALA A 230 21.14 -11.74 7.33
N TYR A 231 20.03 -12.39 7.02
CA TYR A 231 19.86 -13.12 5.76
C TYR A 231 19.95 -12.20 4.54
N LEU A 232 19.21 -11.09 4.53
CA LEU A 232 19.24 -10.12 3.42
C LEU A 232 20.66 -9.53 3.24
N GLY A 233 21.34 -9.22 4.34
CA GLY A 233 22.75 -8.76 4.30
C GLY A 233 23.71 -9.81 3.73
N GLN A 234 23.55 -11.10 4.09
CA GLN A 234 24.35 -12.20 3.53
C GLN A 234 24.13 -12.42 2.02
N GLN A 235 22.92 -12.11 1.54
CA GLN A 235 22.56 -12.21 0.12
C GLN A 235 22.88 -10.93 -0.66
N GLU A 236 23.51 -9.93 -0.02
CA GLU A 236 23.81 -8.62 -0.64
C GLU A 236 22.57 -7.94 -1.26
N VAL A 237 21.41 -8.12 -0.62
CA VAL A 237 20.16 -7.48 -1.02
C VAL A 237 20.17 -6.03 -0.54
N GLU A 238 19.96 -5.10 -1.46
CA GLU A 238 19.76 -3.69 -1.14
C GLU A 238 18.28 -3.44 -0.82
N ILE A 239 17.98 -2.97 0.40
CA ILE A 239 16.63 -2.56 0.77
C ILE A 239 16.48 -1.08 0.39
N ILE A 240 15.53 -0.79 -0.49
CA ILE A 240 15.23 0.55 -0.99
C ILE A 240 13.79 0.96 -0.67
N SER A 241 13.44 2.20 -0.99
CA SER A 241 12.08 2.74 -0.98
C SER A 241 11.62 3.08 -2.41
N PHE A 242 10.36 3.47 -2.59
CA PHE A 242 9.88 3.96 -3.88
C PHE A 242 10.55 5.27 -4.33
N ARG A 243 11.06 6.08 -3.39
CA ARG A 243 11.85 7.29 -3.73
C ARG A 243 13.16 6.97 -4.45
N ASP A 244 13.64 5.74 -4.32
CA ASP A 244 14.93 5.30 -4.88
C ASP A 244 14.77 4.71 -6.30
N LEU A 245 13.53 4.61 -6.83
CA LEU A 245 13.25 4.26 -8.22
C LEU A 245 13.58 5.47 -9.16
#